data_a99f707cf2f3ce7304f5cee386a79832
#
_entry.id   a99f707cf2f3ce7304f5cee386a79832
#
_cell.length_a   1.000
_cell.length_b   1.000
_cell.length_c   1.000
_cell.angle_alpha   90.00
_cell.angle_beta   90.00
_cell.angle_gamma   90.00
#
_symmetry.space_group_name_H-M   'P 1'
#
loop_
_entity.id
_entity.type
_entity.pdbx_description
1 polymer ?
#
loop_
_entity_poly.entity_id
_entity_poly.type
_entity_poly.pdbx_seq_one_letter_code
_entity_poly.pdbx_strand_id
1 'polypeptide(L)'
;MTAVEYIELSGVPESRWPNFREWFKWHQDNYLVGIAKDGDKISGVAVARCLHEGEEPVHYVHRQDGNTAFVDLTVTSTDGSSTPYSRLAMKTLLSILWSRFGPRKNIVFNRGGKRKVYDYMKFMRKALL
;
A
#
# COMPACT_ATOMS: atom_id res chain seq x y z
N MET A 1 -10.56 -12.46 -10.58
CA MET A 1 -9.16 -11.97 -10.46
C MET A 1 -8.83 -11.77 -8.99
N THR A 2 -7.69 -12.26 -8.56
CA THR A 2 -7.19 -12.06 -7.21
C THR A 2 -6.40 -10.76 -7.11
N ALA A 3 -6.14 -10.30 -5.87
CA ALA A 3 -5.34 -9.10 -5.66
C ALA A 3 -3.93 -9.23 -6.22
N VAL A 4 -3.28 -10.39 -6.04
CA VAL A 4 -1.93 -10.61 -6.59
C VAL A 4 -1.95 -10.57 -8.12
N GLU A 5 -2.96 -11.15 -8.74
CA GLU A 5 -3.11 -11.08 -10.21
C GLU A 5 -3.33 -9.64 -10.69
N TYR A 6 -4.09 -8.85 -9.95
CA TYR A 6 -4.29 -7.43 -10.27
C TYR A 6 -2.96 -6.67 -10.29
N ILE A 7 -2.11 -6.91 -9.29
CA ILE A 7 -0.79 -6.28 -9.25
C ILE A 7 0.08 -6.76 -10.41
N GLU A 8 0.07 -8.06 -10.70
CA GLU A 8 0.85 -8.63 -11.80
C GLU A 8 0.42 -8.05 -13.14
N LEU A 9 -0.89 -7.88 -13.33
CA LEU A 9 -1.44 -7.31 -14.57
C LEU A 9 -1.01 -5.86 -14.76
N SER A 10 -0.82 -5.11 -13.68
CA SER A 10 -0.37 -3.72 -13.76
C SER A 10 1.06 -3.57 -14.28
N GLY A 11 1.86 -4.63 -14.19
CA GLY A 11 3.25 -4.62 -14.66
C GLY A 11 4.22 -3.84 -13.80
N VAL A 12 3.88 -3.53 -12.54
CA VAL A 12 4.81 -2.83 -11.64
C VAL A 12 6.09 -3.66 -11.45
N PRO A 13 7.26 -3.01 -11.26
CA PRO A 13 8.54 -3.73 -11.17
C PRO A 13 8.56 -4.80 -10.10
N GLU A 14 7.94 -4.56 -8.95
CA GLU A 14 7.90 -5.51 -7.83
C GLU A 14 7.26 -6.84 -8.21
N SER A 15 6.28 -6.82 -9.13
CA SER A 15 5.59 -8.04 -9.58
C SER A 15 6.51 -8.98 -10.36
N ARG A 16 7.70 -8.49 -10.75
CA ARG A 16 8.70 -9.29 -11.49
C ARG A 16 9.74 -9.91 -10.59
N TRP A 17 9.69 -9.67 -9.28
CA TRP A 17 10.61 -10.34 -8.34
C TRP A 17 10.35 -11.86 -8.37
N PRO A 18 11.40 -12.69 -8.31
CA PRO A 18 11.23 -14.15 -8.35
C PRO A 18 10.33 -14.68 -7.24
N ASN A 19 10.33 -14.00 -6.08
CA ASN A 19 9.56 -14.41 -4.91
C ASN A 19 8.38 -13.47 -4.64
N PHE A 20 7.88 -12.77 -5.65
CA PHE A 20 6.82 -11.76 -5.45
C PHE A 20 5.57 -12.35 -4.82
N ARG A 21 5.10 -13.52 -5.29
CA ARG A 21 3.87 -14.13 -4.75
C ARG A 21 4.04 -14.57 -3.31
N GLU A 22 5.20 -15.06 -2.93
CA GLU A 22 5.54 -15.40 -1.56
C GLU A 22 5.57 -14.15 -0.67
N TRP A 23 6.21 -13.09 -1.15
CA TRP A 23 6.27 -11.79 -0.47
C TRP A 23 4.87 -11.22 -0.25
N PHE A 24 4.01 -11.27 -1.28
CA PHE A 24 2.64 -10.79 -1.19
C PHE A 24 1.83 -11.63 -0.20
N LYS A 25 1.98 -12.95 -0.26
CA LYS A 25 1.26 -13.86 0.65
C LYS A 25 1.61 -13.58 2.11
N TRP A 26 2.88 -13.30 2.40
CA TRP A 26 3.28 -12.95 3.76
C TRP A 26 2.53 -11.71 4.26
N HIS A 27 2.41 -10.68 3.44
CA HIS A 27 1.67 -9.48 3.79
C HIS A 27 0.17 -9.78 3.97
N GLN A 28 -0.38 -10.59 3.09
CA GLN A 28 -1.78 -10.97 3.15
C GLN A 28 -2.09 -11.77 4.43
N ASP A 29 -1.25 -12.70 4.79
CA ASP A 29 -1.38 -13.53 5.99
C ASP A 29 -1.26 -12.69 7.28
N ASN A 30 -0.59 -11.55 7.22
CA ASN A 30 -0.42 -10.63 8.34
C ASN A 30 -1.42 -9.45 8.29
N TYR A 31 -2.45 -9.52 7.45
CA TYR A 31 -3.47 -8.48 7.29
C TYR A 31 -2.90 -7.12 6.91
N LEU A 32 -1.87 -7.13 6.07
CA LEU A 32 -1.15 -5.93 5.62
C LEU A 32 -1.48 -5.55 4.18
N VAL A 33 -2.52 -6.14 3.59
CA VAL A 33 -2.97 -5.85 2.24
C VAL A 33 -4.35 -5.20 2.31
N GLY A 34 -4.48 -4.04 1.68
CA GLY A 34 -5.76 -3.37 1.50
C GLY A 34 -6.24 -3.56 0.08
N ILE A 35 -7.53 -3.81 -0.09
CA ILE A 35 -8.14 -4.02 -1.42
C ILE A 35 -9.32 -3.07 -1.55
N ALA A 36 -9.27 -2.21 -2.57
CA ALA A 36 -10.39 -1.37 -2.96
C ALA A 36 -11.17 -2.08 -4.07
N LYS A 37 -12.49 -2.02 -4.00
CA LYS A 37 -13.36 -2.64 -4.98
C LYS A 37 -14.37 -1.64 -5.54
N ASP A 38 -14.72 -1.82 -6.80
CA ASP A 38 -15.82 -1.16 -7.45
C ASP A 38 -16.81 -2.26 -7.83
N GLY A 39 -17.87 -2.42 -7.04
CA GLY A 39 -18.73 -3.59 -7.12
C GLY A 39 -17.93 -4.85 -6.76
N ASP A 40 -17.93 -5.84 -7.65
CA ASP A 40 -17.18 -7.07 -7.47
C ASP A 40 -15.76 -7.02 -8.05
N LYS A 41 -15.40 -5.92 -8.70
CA LYS A 41 -14.10 -5.78 -9.35
C LYS A 41 -13.10 -5.09 -8.44
N ILE A 42 -11.86 -5.59 -8.43
CA ILE A 42 -10.77 -4.92 -7.73
C ILE A 42 -10.43 -3.63 -8.48
N SER A 43 -10.42 -2.52 -7.77
CA SER A 43 -10.06 -1.21 -8.31
C SER A 43 -8.73 -0.70 -7.78
N GLY A 44 -8.18 -1.35 -6.75
CA GLY A 44 -6.88 -0.99 -6.22
C GLY A 44 -6.40 -1.97 -5.15
N VAL A 45 -5.09 -2.03 -4.99
CA VAL A 45 -4.44 -2.85 -3.96
C VAL A 45 -3.32 -2.02 -3.34
N ALA A 46 -3.23 -2.04 -2.01
CA ALA A 46 -2.13 -1.45 -1.27
C ALA A 46 -1.48 -2.51 -0.39
N VAL A 47 -0.15 -2.52 -0.36
CA VAL A 47 0.64 -3.36 0.54
C VAL A 47 1.40 -2.41 1.45
N ALA A 48 1.16 -2.50 2.75
CA ALA A 48 1.73 -1.56 3.71
C ALA A 48 1.98 -2.27 5.03
N ARG A 49 2.96 -1.76 5.77
CA ARG A 49 3.35 -2.30 7.08
C ARG A 49 3.81 -1.14 7.96
N CYS A 50 4.01 -1.41 9.23
CA CYS A 50 4.57 -0.41 10.13
C CYS A 50 6.01 -0.77 10.48
N LEU A 51 6.84 0.25 10.58
CA LEU A 51 8.25 0.15 10.95
C LEU A 51 8.57 1.20 12.00
N HIS A 52 9.71 1.06 12.66
CA HIS A 52 10.24 2.13 13.49
C HIS A 52 10.81 3.24 12.58
N GLU A 53 10.73 4.48 13.04
CA GLU A 53 11.24 5.61 12.27
C GLU A 53 12.73 5.41 11.96
N GLY A 54 13.10 5.59 10.67
CA GLY A 54 14.47 5.41 10.22
C GLY A 54 14.94 3.97 10.08
N GLU A 55 14.08 3.01 10.37
CA GLU A 55 14.44 1.59 10.22
C GLU A 55 14.57 1.22 8.74
N GLU A 56 15.62 0.45 8.41
CA GLU A 56 15.77 -0.07 7.06
C GLU A 56 14.66 -1.11 6.76
N PRO A 57 13.94 -0.95 5.64
CA PRO A 57 12.84 -1.85 5.32
C PRO A 57 13.35 -3.18 4.74
N VAL A 58 13.66 -4.12 5.60
CA VAL A 58 13.96 -5.49 5.17
C VAL A 58 12.66 -6.27 4.99
N HIS A 59 12.69 -7.30 4.14
CA HIS A 59 11.51 -8.11 3.87
C HIS A 59 11.04 -8.86 5.12
N TYR A 60 9.73 -9.09 5.21
CA TYR A 60 9.10 -9.90 6.26
C TYR A 60 9.27 -9.32 7.67
N VAL A 61 9.28 -8.00 7.77
CA VAL A 61 9.30 -7.29 9.06
C VAL A 61 8.12 -6.35 9.13
N HIS A 62 7.36 -6.48 10.20
CA HIS A 62 6.27 -5.57 10.55
C HIS A 62 6.35 -5.28 12.04
N ARG A 63 6.42 -4.00 12.40
CA ARG A 63 6.44 -3.54 13.79
C ARG A 63 5.06 -3.00 14.15
N GLN A 64 4.29 -3.78 14.88
CA GLN A 64 2.93 -3.39 15.24
C GLN A 64 2.89 -2.07 16.01
N ASP A 65 3.90 -1.79 16.83
CA ASP A 65 4.09 -0.55 17.58
C ASP A 65 4.93 0.50 16.83
N GLY A 66 5.30 0.23 15.58
CA GLY A 66 6.09 1.15 14.78
C GLY A 66 5.36 2.46 14.52
N ASN A 67 6.07 3.57 14.61
CA ASN A 67 5.48 4.89 14.42
C ASN A 67 5.46 5.36 12.96
N THR A 68 5.94 4.54 12.03
CA THR A 68 5.96 4.83 10.60
C THR A 68 5.11 3.82 9.85
N ALA A 69 4.12 4.32 9.10
CA ALA A 69 3.39 3.49 8.14
C ALA A 69 4.19 3.47 6.84
N PHE A 70 4.69 2.30 6.45
CA PHE A 70 5.51 2.13 5.25
C PHE A 70 4.67 1.48 4.17
N VAL A 71 4.36 2.25 3.12
CA VAL A 71 3.56 1.77 1.99
C VAL A 71 4.52 1.21 0.94
N ASP A 72 4.63 -0.10 0.90
CA ASP A 72 5.55 -0.80 -0.02
C ASP A 72 5.09 -0.66 -1.46
N LEU A 73 3.78 -0.69 -1.68
CA LEU A 73 3.22 -0.75 -3.03
C LEU A 73 1.78 -0.29 -3.04
N THR A 74 1.41 0.52 -4.03
CA THR A 74 0.01 0.83 -4.34
C THR A 74 -0.21 0.68 -5.83
N VAL A 75 -1.32 0.04 -6.21
CA VAL A 75 -1.73 -0.11 -7.60
C VAL A 75 -3.22 0.27 -7.68
N THR A 76 -3.54 1.27 -8.48
CA THR A 76 -4.92 1.74 -8.64
C THR A 76 -5.38 1.72 -10.10
N SER A 77 -4.57 1.17 -10.99
CA SER A 77 -4.96 0.89 -12.37
C SER A 77 -4.07 -0.20 -12.92
N THR A 78 -4.53 -0.89 -13.96
CA THR A 78 -3.75 -1.93 -14.64
C THR A 78 -3.13 -1.45 -15.94
N ASP A 79 -3.41 -0.20 -16.34
CA ASP A 79 -2.92 0.38 -17.60
C ASP A 79 -2.10 1.66 -17.39
N GLY A 80 -1.78 1.99 -16.13
CA GLY A 80 -1.02 3.19 -15.79
C GLY A 80 -1.81 4.48 -15.83
N SER A 81 -3.12 4.43 -16.11
CA SER A 81 -3.93 5.64 -16.17
C SER A 81 -4.18 6.25 -14.79
N SER A 82 -4.34 7.59 -14.77
CA SER A 82 -4.80 8.31 -13.59
C SER A 82 -6.16 8.93 -13.93
N THR A 83 -7.22 8.33 -13.40
CA THR A 83 -8.60 8.74 -13.64
C THR A 83 -9.27 9.10 -12.32
N PRO A 84 -10.47 9.70 -12.33
CA PRO A 84 -11.24 9.88 -11.10
C PRO A 84 -11.47 8.56 -10.35
N TYR A 85 -11.61 7.45 -11.07
CA TYR A 85 -11.77 6.13 -10.45
C TYR A 85 -10.51 5.67 -9.70
N SER A 86 -9.33 5.89 -10.29
CA SER A 86 -8.07 5.53 -9.62
C SER A 86 -7.82 6.41 -8.39
N ARG A 87 -8.22 7.68 -8.45
CA ARG A 87 -8.13 8.56 -7.28
C ARG A 87 -9.07 8.14 -6.17
N LEU A 88 -10.29 7.71 -6.53
CA LEU A 88 -11.24 7.18 -5.55
C LEU A 88 -10.73 5.89 -4.92
N ALA A 89 -10.14 5.01 -5.73
CA ALA A 89 -9.52 3.78 -5.23
C ALA A 89 -8.40 4.09 -4.23
N MET A 90 -7.55 5.08 -4.54
CA MET A 90 -6.49 5.49 -3.63
C MET A 90 -7.07 6.01 -2.31
N LYS A 91 -8.12 6.81 -2.36
CA LYS A 91 -8.78 7.32 -1.15
C LYS A 91 -9.34 6.16 -0.30
N THR A 92 -9.93 5.17 -0.94
CA THR A 92 -10.42 3.96 -0.26
C THR A 92 -9.29 3.20 0.41
N LEU A 93 -8.16 3.03 -0.29
CA LEU A 93 -6.99 2.35 0.26
C LEU A 93 -6.44 3.10 1.48
N LEU A 94 -6.34 4.42 1.41
CA LEU A 94 -5.87 5.24 2.54
C LEU A 94 -6.81 5.15 3.72
N SER A 95 -8.12 5.07 3.49
CA SER A 95 -9.11 4.84 4.55
C SER A 95 -8.90 3.49 5.23
N ILE A 96 -8.59 2.46 4.46
CA ILE A 96 -8.30 1.13 4.99
C ILE A 96 -7.05 1.17 5.88
N LEU A 97 -5.99 1.84 5.41
CA LEU A 97 -4.75 1.98 6.18
C LEU A 97 -5.00 2.76 7.48
N TRP A 98 -5.76 3.83 7.42
CA TRP A 98 -6.14 4.60 8.60
C TRP A 98 -6.86 3.71 9.61
N SER A 99 -7.82 2.92 9.14
CA SER A 99 -8.60 2.02 10.00
C SER A 99 -7.73 0.95 10.68
N ARG A 100 -6.73 0.44 9.94
CA ARG A 100 -5.87 -0.64 10.45
C ARG A 100 -4.77 -0.16 11.37
N PHE A 101 -4.10 0.92 10.98
CA PHE A 101 -2.91 1.38 11.69
C PHE A 101 -3.22 2.42 12.75
N GLY A 102 -4.33 3.15 12.61
CA GLY A 102 -4.60 4.31 13.45
C GLY A 102 -3.57 5.42 13.22
N PRO A 103 -3.50 6.40 14.13
CA PRO A 103 -2.52 7.49 14.00
C PRO A 103 -1.09 7.00 14.14
N ARG A 104 -0.23 7.44 13.25
CA ARG A 104 1.22 7.21 13.30
C ARG A 104 1.93 8.55 13.17
N LYS A 105 3.25 8.56 13.31
CA LYS A 105 4.03 9.79 13.16
C LYS A 105 4.21 10.12 11.69
N ASN A 106 4.69 9.16 10.90
CA ASN A 106 5.01 9.34 9.50
C ASN A 106 4.30 8.31 8.62
N ILE A 107 4.09 8.68 7.36
CA ILE A 107 3.75 7.73 6.31
C ILE A 107 4.80 7.85 5.20
N VAL A 108 5.33 6.72 4.75
CA VAL A 108 6.37 6.66 3.73
C VAL A 108 5.83 5.91 2.53
N PHE A 109 5.96 6.51 1.36
CA PHE A 109 5.64 5.85 0.09
C PHE A 109 6.94 5.47 -0.62
N ASN A 110 7.06 4.20 -0.95
CA ASN A 110 8.16 3.68 -1.74
C ASN A 110 7.72 3.57 -3.19
N ARG A 111 8.32 4.40 -4.06
CA ARG A 111 7.99 4.42 -5.49
C ARG A 111 9.27 4.41 -6.32
N GLY A 112 9.49 3.30 -7.06
CA GLY A 112 10.63 3.20 -7.96
C GLY A 112 11.98 3.42 -7.28
N GLY A 113 12.15 2.91 -6.07
CA GLY A 113 13.36 3.09 -5.28
C GLY A 113 13.47 4.45 -4.59
N LYS A 114 12.53 5.35 -4.81
CA LYS A 114 12.47 6.64 -4.13
C LYS A 114 11.48 6.58 -3.00
N ARG A 115 11.85 7.17 -1.86
CA ARG A 115 10.99 7.23 -0.68
C ARG A 115 10.57 8.64 -0.41
N LYS A 116 9.25 8.85 -0.27
CA LYS A 116 8.69 10.13 0.14
C LYS A 116 8.08 9.98 1.52
N VAL A 117 8.51 10.84 2.44
CA VAL A 117 8.07 10.82 3.84
C VAL A 117 7.14 12.01 4.07
N TYR A 118 6.00 11.73 4.65
CA TYR A 118 5.02 12.76 5.00
C TYR A 118 4.64 12.64 6.47
N ASP A 119 4.24 13.75 7.07
CA ASP A 119 3.57 13.73 8.36
C ASP A 119 2.25 12.98 8.20
N TYR A 120 2.05 11.93 9.00
CA TYR A 120 0.91 11.02 8.81
C TYR A 120 -0.44 11.74 8.94
N MET A 121 -0.61 12.52 10.00
CA MET A 121 -1.88 13.20 10.27
C MET A 121 -2.19 14.25 9.21
N LYS A 122 -1.20 15.04 8.80
CA LYS A 122 -1.38 16.04 7.74
C LYS A 122 -1.72 15.38 6.41
N PHE A 123 -1.02 14.31 6.08
CA PHE A 123 -1.26 13.57 4.82
C PHE A 123 -2.67 12.98 4.80
N MET A 124 -3.06 12.28 5.86
CA MET A 124 -4.37 11.63 5.92
C MET A 124 -5.50 12.64 5.95
N ARG A 125 -5.34 13.75 6.67
CA ARG A 125 -6.34 14.82 6.71
C ARG A 125 -6.57 15.40 5.33
N LYS A 126 -5.50 15.68 4.59
CA LYS A 126 -5.60 16.21 3.23
C LYS A 126 -6.21 15.19 2.26
N ALA A 127 -5.84 13.93 2.40
CA ALA A 127 -6.27 12.87 1.48
C ALA A 127 -7.71 12.40 1.74
N LEU A 128 -8.18 12.40 2.99
CA LEU A 128 -9.46 11.82 3.38
C LEU A 128 -10.56 12.86 3.62
N LEU A 129 -10.20 14.10 3.80
CA LEU A 129 -11.15 15.21 3.92
C LEU A 129 -11.13 16.08 2.64
#